data_77b155f6fb5ba2f12962800fec738e96
#
_entry.id   77b155f6fb5ba2f12962800fec738e96
#
_cell.length_a   1.000
_cell.length_b   1.000
_cell.length_c   1.000
_cell.angle_alpha   90.00
_cell.angle_beta   90.00
_cell.angle_gamma   90.00
#
_symmetry.space_group_name_H-M   'P 1'
#
loop_
_entity.id
_entity.type
_entity.pdbx_description
1 polymer ?
#
loop_
_entity_poly.entity_id
_entity_poly.type
_entity_poly.pdbx_seq_one_letter_code
_entity_poly.pdbx_strand_id
1 'polypeptide(L)'
;MVTENYWMENIDHSPEHFSFAPKDQFAALRYARSKGLKILANWHSHPASPSRPSQEDLRLANDPTIRYAILSLHEGVHLNSFKILNGEVVDKEVHL
;
A
#
# COMPACT_ATOMS: atom_id res chain seq x y z
N MET A 1 -3.47 5.59 -14.15
CA MET A 1 -3.84 4.20 -14.50
C MET A 1 -2.77 3.23 -14.05
N VAL A 2 -3.16 2.16 -13.37
CA VAL A 2 -2.23 1.10 -12.99
C VAL A 2 -2.03 0.18 -14.20
N THR A 3 -0.78 0.00 -14.62
CA THR A 3 -0.44 -0.87 -15.76
C THR A 3 0.25 -2.16 -15.36
N GLU A 4 0.91 -2.18 -14.20
CA GLU A 4 1.57 -3.36 -13.67
C GLU A 4 1.46 -3.42 -12.16
N ASN A 5 1.41 -4.64 -11.63
CA ASN A 5 1.42 -4.91 -10.21
C ASN A 5 2.68 -5.71 -9.87
N TYR A 6 3.48 -5.19 -8.95
CA TYR A 6 4.74 -5.81 -8.54
C TYR A 6 4.59 -6.41 -7.15
N TRP A 7 4.70 -7.72 -7.03
CA TRP A 7 4.56 -8.44 -5.78
C TRP A 7 5.84 -8.40 -4.96
N MET A 8 5.70 -8.14 -3.66
CA MET A 8 6.79 -8.21 -2.70
C MET A 8 6.35 -9.06 -1.51
N GLU A 9 7.28 -9.86 -0.97
CA GLU A 9 7.00 -10.68 0.19
C GLU A 9 6.82 -9.81 1.44
N ASN A 10 5.78 -10.11 2.22
CA ASN A 10 5.61 -9.54 3.55
C ASN A 10 6.51 -10.31 4.53
N ILE A 11 7.61 -9.71 4.95
CA ILE A 11 8.58 -10.37 5.82
C ILE A 11 8.10 -10.51 7.27
N ASP A 12 7.02 -9.84 7.65
CA ASP A 12 6.41 -10.01 8.97
C ASP A 12 5.55 -11.28 9.06
N HIS A 13 5.15 -11.83 7.92
CA HIS A 13 4.32 -13.03 7.85
C HIS A 13 3.06 -12.97 8.73
N SER A 14 2.47 -11.77 8.86
CA SER A 14 1.31 -11.53 9.70
C SER A 14 0.13 -11.05 8.84
N PRO A 15 -1.11 -11.48 9.13
CA PRO A 15 -2.28 -10.96 8.42
C PRO A 15 -2.64 -9.53 8.83
N GLU A 16 -2.11 -9.02 9.96
CA GLU A 16 -2.42 -7.69 10.47
C GLU A 16 -1.29 -6.68 10.26
N HIS A 17 -0.06 -7.15 10.09
CA HIS A 17 1.13 -6.33 9.93
C HIS A 17 1.86 -6.71 8.66
N PHE A 18 2.54 -5.74 8.07
CA PHE A 18 3.38 -6.03 6.91
C PHE A 18 4.63 -5.17 6.93
N SER A 19 5.69 -5.70 6.36
CA SER A 19 6.85 -4.92 5.97
C SER A 19 7.56 -5.61 4.82
N PHE A 20 8.34 -4.84 4.05
CA PHE A 20 9.07 -5.34 2.90
C PHE A 20 10.57 -5.24 3.18
N ALA A 21 11.33 -6.24 2.72
CA ALA A 21 12.78 -6.16 2.80
C ALA A 21 13.29 -4.98 1.96
N PRO A 22 14.27 -4.20 2.45
CA PRO A 22 14.79 -3.07 1.69
C PRO A 22 15.30 -3.46 0.29
N LYS A 23 15.92 -4.62 0.15
CA LYS A 23 16.39 -5.09 -1.16
C LYS A 23 15.26 -5.30 -2.15
N ASP A 24 14.08 -5.73 -1.68
CA ASP A 24 12.91 -5.94 -2.53
C ASP A 24 12.30 -4.61 -2.96
N GLN A 25 12.30 -3.62 -2.07
CA GLN A 25 11.85 -2.27 -2.40
C GLN A 25 12.78 -1.64 -3.46
N PHE A 26 14.08 -1.80 -3.32
CA PHE A 26 15.03 -1.35 -4.33
C PHE A 26 14.85 -2.05 -5.67
N ALA A 27 14.60 -3.37 -5.64
CA ALA A 27 14.36 -4.13 -6.86
C ALA A 27 13.11 -3.64 -7.59
N ALA A 28 12.02 -3.36 -6.85
CA ALA A 28 10.80 -2.81 -7.42
C ALA A 28 11.04 -1.45 -8.08
N LEU A 29 11.79 -0.58 -7.42
CA LEU A 29 12.11 0.74 -7.97
C LEU A 29 12.95 0.64 -9.25
N ARG A 30 13.96 -0.23 -9.25
CA ARG A 30 14.79 -0.47 -10.46
C ARG A 30 13.98 -1.05 -11.59
N TYR A 31 13.08 -1.98 -11.28
CA TYR A 31 12.17 -2.57 -12.27
C TYR A 31 11.31 -1.49 -12.92
N ALA A 32 10.70 -0.63 -12.10
CA ALA A 32 9.85 0.45 -12.60
C ALA A 32 10.65 1.38 -13.53
N ARG A 33 11.87 1.78 -13.11
CA ARG A 33 12.73 2.64 -13.91
C ARG A 33 13.13 2.01 -15.24
N SER A 34 13.46 0.71 -15.24
CA SER A 34 13.86 0.00 -16.45
C SER A 34 12.74 -0.11 -17.48
N LYS A 35 11.49 -0.06 -17.02
CA LYS A 35 10.30 -0.12 -17.87
C LYS A 35 9.74 1.26 -18.21
N GLY A 36 10.34 2.34 -17.71
CA GLY A 36 9.79 3.68 -17.88
C GLY A 36 8.49 3.89 -17.10
N LEU A 37 8.29 3.14 -16.04
CA LEU A 37 7.08 3.18 -15.22
C LEU A 37 7.32 3.99 -13.95
N LYS A 38 6.23 4.45 -13.35
CA LYS A 38 6.24 5.17 -12.09
C LYS A 38 5.47 4.36 -11.06
N ILE A 39 5.98 4.31 -9.83
CA ILE A 39 5.25 3.69 -8.72
C ILE A 39 4.14 4.65 -8.30
N LEU A 40 2.89 4.18 -8.39
CA LEU A 40 1.70 4.97 -8.07
C LEU A 40 1.19 4.70 -6.66
N ALA A 41 1.30 3.46 -6.19
CA ALA A 41 0.71 3.05 -4.92
C ALA A 41 1.39 1.81 -4.35
N ASN A 42 1.35 1.71 -3.02
CA ASN A 42 1.50 0.46 -2.29
C ASN A 42 0.11 -0.05 -1.93
N TRP A 43 -0.08 -1.36 -1.88
CA TRP A 43 -1.34 -1.89 -1.40
C TRP A 43 -1.13 -3.12 -0.52
N HIS A 44 -2.06 -3.32 0.41
CA HIS A 44 -2.09 -4.50 1.26
C HIS A 44 -3.54 -4.81 1.63
N SER A 45 -3.78 -5.96 2.25
CA SER A 45 -5.12 -6.37 2.63
C SER A 45 -5.33 -6.31 4.14
N HIS A 46 -6.58 -6.01 4.54
CA HIS A 46 -7.07 -6.14 5.90
C HIS A 46 -8.17 -7.22 5.90
N PRO A 47 -7.85 -8.48 6.24
CA PRO A 47 -8.84 -9.57 6.12
C PRO A 47 -9.99 -9.46 7.12
N ALA A 48 -9.77 -8.84 8.28
CA ALA A 48 -10.75 -8.80 9.37
C ALA A 48 -11.02 -7.40 9.91
N SER A 49 -10.57 -6.35 9.21
CA SER A 49 -10.78 -4.97 9.63
C SER A 49 -11.17 -4.08 8.45
N PRO A 50 -11.78 -2.91 8.71
CA PRO A 50 -12.21 -2.00 7.63
C PRO A 50 -11.08 -1.54 6.72
N SER A 51 -11.45 -1.09 5.50
CA SER A 51 -10.51 -0.51 4.54
C SER A 51 -10.16 0.92 4.93
N ARG A 52 -9.31 1.03 5.94
CA ARG A 52 -8.75 2.31 6.40
C ARG A 52 -7.39 2.05 7.05
N PRO A 53 -6.48 3.03 7.04
CA PRO A 53 -5.18 2.84 7.64
C PRO A 53 -5.26 2.57 9.15
N SER A 54 -4.49 1.59 9.61
CA SER A 54 -4.24 1.37 11.03
C SER A 54 -3.23 2.40 11.53
N GLN A 55 -3.03 2.46 12.86
CA GLN A 55 -1.97 3.32 13.44
C GLN A 55 -0.60 2.96 12.89
N GLU A 56 -0.33 1.68 12.71
CA GLU A 56 0.93 1.22 12.13
C GLU A 56 1.05 1.62 10.67
N ASP A 57 -0.02 1.50 9.89
CA ASP A 57 -0.02 1.93 8.49
C ASP A 57 0.33 3.41 8.37
N LEU A 58 -0.25 4.25 9.22
CA LEU A 58 0.04 5.69 9.24
C LEU A 58 1.49 5.98 9.60
N ARG A 59 2.05 5.23 10.54
CA ARG A 59 3.42 5.41 10.97
C ARG A 59 4.41 4.98 9.89
N LEU A 60 4.10 3.92 9.15
CA LEU A 60 4.98 3.37 8.12
C LEU A 60 4.84 4.06 6.76
N ALA A 61 3.83 4.89 6.58
CA ALA A 61 3.59 5.61 5.33
C ALA A 61 4.53 6.82 5.24
N ASN A 62 5.68 6.62 4.61
CA ASN A 62 6.74 7.61 4.57
C ASN A 62 6.94 8.28 3.20
N ASP A 63 6.11 7.95 2.22
CA ASP A 63 6.18 8.56 0.89
C ASP A 63 4.86 9.27 0.56
N PRO A 64 4.80 10.60 0.67
CA PRO A 64 3.56 11.35 0.38
C PRO A 64 3.24 11.45 -1.10
N THR A 65 4.12 10.99 -1.99
CA THR A 65 3.90 11.08 -3.45
C THR A 65 3.12 9.89 -4.01
N ILE A 66 2.99 8.81 -3.25
CA ILE A 66 2.25 7.62 -3.68
C ILE A 66 0.98 7.47 -2.84
N ARG A 67 0.07 6.64 -3.35
CA ARG A 67 -1.14 6.29 -2.60
C ARG A 67 -0.93 4.97 -1.87
N TYR A 68 -1.63 4.81 -0.77
CA TYR A 68 -1.65 3.58 0.02
C TYR A 68 -3.05 2.98 -0.11
N ALA A 69 -3.15 1.85 -0.80
CA ALA A 69 -4.41 1.18 -1.06
C ALA A 69 -4.61 0.01 -0.09
N ILE A 70 -5.81 -0.11 0.44
CA ILE A 70 -6.16 -1.16 1.40
C ILE A 70 -7.38 -1.91 0.88
N LEU A 71 -7.21 -3.22 0.65
CA LEU A 71 -8.29 -4.13 0.29
C LEU A 71 -8.80 -4.79 1.56
N SER A 72 -10.06 -4.54 1.91
CA SER A 72 -10.69 -5.14 3.08
C SER A 72 -11.72 -6.19 2.66
N LEU A 73 -11.75 -7.29 3.39
CA LEU A 73 -12.78 -8.33 3.26
C LEU A 73 -13.75 -8.30 4.45
N HIS A 74 -13.64 -7.29 5.31
CA HIS A 74 -14.53 -7.11 6.45
C HIS A 74 -15.88 -6.53 5.98
N GLU A 75 -16.96 -7.27 6.23
CA GLU A 75 -18.32 -6.86 5.83
C GLU A 75 -18.45 -6.58 4.32
N GLY A 76 -17.88 -7.45 3.49
CA GLY A 76 -17.87 -7.33 2.04
C GLY A 76 -16.49 -6.97 1.51
N VAL A 77 -16.41 -6.67 0.22
CA VAL A 77 -15.15 -6.29 -0.43
C VAL A 77 -15.09 -4.77 -0.55
N HIS A 78 -14.08 -4.17 0.08
CA HIS A 78 -13.87 -2.72 0.03
C HIS A 78 -12.43 -2.42 -0.37
N LEU A 79 -12.25 -1.51 -1.31
CA LEU A 79 -10.95 -1.03 -1.72
C LEU A 79 -10.94 0.49 -1.66
N ASN A 80 -10.12 1.03 -0.78
CA ASN A 80 -9.90 2.47 -0.67
C ASN A 80 -8.43 2.78 -0.81
N SER A 81 -8.09 3.94 -1.35
CA SER A 81 -6.71 4.40 -1.37
C SER A 81 -6.60 5.75 -0.66
N PHE A 82 -5.45 5.98 -0.05
CA PHE A 82 -5.22 7.10 0.85
C PHE A 82 -3.91 7.79 0.51
N LYS A 83 -3.91 9.12 0.55
CA LYS A 83 -2.66 9.89 0.64
C LYS A 83 -2.40 10.22 2.09
N ILE A 84 -1.16 9.97 2.53
CA ILE A 84 -0.78 10.11 3.93
C ILE A 84 0.42 11.05 4.01
N LEU A 85 0.30 12.09 4.82
CA LEU A 85 1.34 13.08 5.04
C LEU A 85 1.55 13.27 6.53
N ASN A 86 2.77 13.09 7.02
CA ASN A 86 3.13 13.23 8.43
C ASN A 86 2.23 12.40 9.36
N GLY A 87 1.91 11.18 8.96
CA GLY A 87 1.08 10.28 9.75
C GLY A 87 -0.41 10.60 9.73
N GLU A 88 -0.87 11.48 8.84
CA GLU A 88 -2.28 11.85 8.74
C GLU A 88 -2.80 11.60 7.32
N VAL A 89 -4.04 11.12 7.22
CA VAL A 89 -4.73 10.97 5.95
C VAL A 89 -5.14 12.34 5.44
N VAL A 90 -4.64 12.73 4.27
CA VAL A 90 -4.98 14.01 3.66
C VAL A 90 -5.89 13.88 2.43
N ASP A 91 -6.07 12.67 1.92
CA ASP A 91 -6.99 12.38 0.82
C ASP A 91 -7.40 10.91 0.84
N LYS A 92 -8.61 10.63 0.39
CA LYS A 92 -9.17 9.29 0.30
C LYS A 92 -9.96 9.14 -1.00
N GLU A 93 -9.74 8.01 -1.69
CA GLU A 93 -10.56 7.62 -2.84
C GLU A 93 -11.18 6.25 -2.58
N VAL A 94 -12.46 6.12 -2.88
CA VAL A 94 -13.20 4.86 -2.79
C VAL A 94 -13.23 4.22 -4.17
N HIS A 95 -12.79 2.97 -4.27
CA HIS A 95 -12.73 2.22 -5.53
C HIS A 95 -13.76 1.09 -5.58
N LEU A 96 -14.04 0.48 -4.42
CA LEU A 96 -15.05 -0.58 -4.31
C LEU A 96 -15.85 -0.45 -3.00
#